data_702953c3eafd996e0db56c2627104df5
#
_entry.id   702953c3eafd996e0db56c2627104df5
#
_cell.length_a   1.000
_cell.length_b   1.000
_cell.length_c   1.000
_cell.angle_alpha   90.00
_cell.angle_beta   90.00
_cell.angle_gamma   90.00
#
_symmetry.space_group_name_H-M   'P 1'
#
loop_
_entity.id
_entity.type
_entity.pdbx_description
1 polymer ?
#
loop_
_entity_poly.entity_id
_entity_poly.type
_entity_poly.pdbx_seq_one_letter_code
_entity_poly.pdbx_strand_id
1 'polypeptide(L)'
;MFSDFAEYGFDSEANVHTISAGKEKNSEKRIIVSTWQSASRQPSDWFDQFELVIGDEAHKYKAKELTKIMENLTQCKLRFGFTGSLDGTKTNKLVLQGLFGPHHQIVTTKELQESGTLADLNIKCITLEYSDEEKKQYSKAKYADEIKFLFDNRKRNKFLCNLALSLKGNTLLLFRHVETHGVPLYKYLDLKADIPVYYVSGKVKGEEREEIRKIVDTHENSITVASVGVFSTGTNIPNINNIIQAAPTKSQILLLQSIGRGLRKTSKKSYCTYFDISDNLSWKSRTNHTMKHFMERVKIYIQQQFKYKLYKVKL
;
A
#
# COMPACT_ATOMS: atom_id res chain seq x y z
N MET A 1 10.57 6.28 11.01
CA MET A 1 10.78 5.91 12.44
C MET A 1 11.81 6.80 13.13
N PHE A 2 13.10 6.90 12.69
CA PHE A 2 14.08 7.79 13.34
C PHE A 2 13.65 9.28 13.30
N SER A 3 13.25 9.77 12.14
CA SER A 3 12.69 11.12 11.95
C SER A 3 11.40 11.33 12.76
N ASP A 4 10.57 10.30 12.83
CA ASP A 4 9.28 10.39 13.52
C ASP A 4 9.47 10.51 15.04
N PHE A 5 10.48 9.82 15.61
CA PHE A 5 10.84 9.98 17.02
C PHE A 5 11.27 11.41 17.34
N ALA A 6 12.09 12.03 16.47
CA ALA A 6 12.52 13.40 16.63
C ALA A 6 11.33 14.39 16.51
N GLU A 7 10.40 14.15 15.59
CA GLU A 7 9.18 14.93 15.41
C GLU A 7 8.28 14.89 16.66
N TYR A 8 8.26 13.77 17.38
CA TYR A 8 7.57 13.64 18.68
C TYR A 8 8.38 14.13 19.88
N GLY A 9 9.51 14.81 19.67
CA GLY A 9 10.32 15.40 20.73
C GLY A 9 11.25 14.40 21.45
N PHE A 10 11.43 13.19 20.90
CA PHE A 10 12.35 12.20 21.47
C PHE A 10 13.77 12.44 20.91
N ASP A 11 14.78 12.47 21.79
CA ASP A 11 16.18 12.62 21.41
C ASP A 11 16.69 11.32 20.74
N SER A 12 16.48 11.26 19.43
CA SER A 12 16.86 10.10 18.61
C SER A 12 18.37 10.01 18.42
N GLU A 13 19.08 11.14 18.42
CA GLU A 13 20.54 11.14 18.22
C GLU A 13 21.26 10.53 19.43
N ALA A 14 20.84 10.85 20.63
CA ALA A 14 21.42 10.29 21.84
C ALA A 14 21.01 8.82 22.06
N ASN A 15 19.77 8.42 21.78
CA ASN A 15 19.20 7.17 22.25
C ASN A 15 19.01 6.09 21.19
N VAL A 16 19.01 6.42 19.88
CA VAL A 16 18.68 5.47 18.84
C VAL A 16 19.88 5.15 17.97
N HIS A 17 20.15 3.86 17.79
CA HIS A 17 21.08 3.34 16.79
C HIS A 17 20.31 2.66 15.65
N THR A 18 20.69 2.94 14.41
CA THR A 18 20.04 2.36 13.24
C THR A 18 20.98 1.39 12.53
N ILE A 19 20.57 0.13 12.45
CA ILE A 19 21.29 -0.93 11.71
C ILE A 19 20.69 -1.11 10.32
N SER A 20 21.49 -0.85 9.30
CA SER A 20 21.17 -1.13 7.90
C SER A 20 22.41 -1.60 7.16
N ALA A 21 22.28 -1.95 5.87
CA ALA A 21 23.42 -2.42 5.07
C ALA A 21 24.59 -1.39 5.11
N GLY A 22 25.78 -1.88 5.53
CA GLY A 22 26.99 -1.06 5.62
C GLY A 22 27.17 -0.25 6.91
N LYS A 23 26.23 -0.29 7.85
CA LYS A 23 26.36 0.37 9.16
C LYS A 23 26.84 -0.60 10.24
N GLU A 24 27.45 -0.02 11.28
CA GLU A 24 27.89 -0.76 12.48
C GLU A 24 26.71 -1.48 13.14
N LYS A 25 26.98 -2.67 13.68
CA LYS A 25 25.98 -3.58 14.21
C LYS A 25 25.83 -3.49 15.72
N ASN A 26 26.88 -3.07 16.42
CA ASN A 26 26.91 -2.96 17.87
C ASN A 26 26.76 -1.50 18.28
N SER A 27 26.06 -1.26 19.35
CA SER A 27 25.88 0.07 19.93
C SER A 27 25.46 -0.03 21.39
N GLU A 28 25.95 0.88 22.20
CA GLU A 28 25.53 1.04 23.61
C GLU A 28 24.21 1.81 23.77
N LYS A 29 23.64 2.30 22.62
CA LYS A 29 22.37 3.03 22.67
C LYS A 29 21.22 2.12 23.06
N ARG A 30 20.30 2.67 23.83
CA ARG A 30 19.17 1.93 24.42
C ARG A 30 18.19 1.37 23.41
N ILE A 31 18.06 2.00 22.22
CA ILE A 31 17.11 1.62 21.19
C ILE A 31 17.88 1.25 19.91
N ILE A 32 17.65 0.05 19.44
CA ILE A 32 18.18 -0.42 18.17
C ILE A 32 17.02 -0.50 17.15
N VAL A 33 17.08 0.29 16.09
CA VAL A 33 16.17 0.20 14.95
C VAL A 33 16.86 -0.55 13.81
N SER A 34 16.33 -1.70 13.42
CA SER A 34 16.93 -2.55 12.39
C SER A 34 15.92 -2.97 11.33
N THR A 35 16.41 -3.14 10.10
CA THR A 35 15.65 -3.89 9.10
C THR A 35 15.74 -5.39 9.43
N TRP A 36 14.70 -6.14 9.10
CA TRP A 36 14.71 -7.60 9.34
C TRP A 36 15.86 -8.29 8.61
N GLN A 37 16.27 -7.79 7.42
CA GLN A 37 17.41 -8.32 6.66
C GLN A 37 18.73 -8.15 7.39
N SER A 38 18.87 -7.07 8.15
CA SER A 38 20.06 -6.83 8.96
C SER A 38 20.03 -7.61 10.26
N ALA A 39 18.87 -7.69 10.92
CA ALA A 39 18.67 -8.44 12.15
C ALA A 39 18.84 -9.94 11.92
N SER A 40 18.29 -10.53 10.85
CA SER A 40 18.37 -11.97 10.57
C SER A 40 19.79 -12.50 10.34
N ARG A 41 20.76 -11.61 10.11
CA ARG A 41 22.18 -11.93 9.90
C ARG A 41 23.00 -11.88 11.19
N GLN A 42 22.38 -11.46 12.29
CA GLN A 42 23.09 -11.42 13.57
C GLN A 42 23.18 -12.82 14.19
N PRO A 43 24.25 -13.12 14.95
CA PRO A 43 24.36 -14.35 15.69
C PRO A 43 23.31 -14.40 16.82
N SER A 44 23.00 -15.60 17.32
CA SER A 44 21.92 -15.80 18.29
C SER A 44 22.15 -15.05 19.62
N ASP A 45 23.38 -15.00 20.09
CA ASP A 45 23.80 -14.29 21.31
C ASP A 45 23.63 -12.78 21.23
N TRP A 46 23.65 -12.21 20.01
CA TRP A 46 23.35 -10.79 19.81
C TRP A 46 21.94 -10.41 20.27
N PHE A 47 21.00 -11.35 20.24
CA PHE A 47 19.61 -11.11 20.63
C PHE A 47 19.40 -11.11 22.14
N ASP A 48 20.33 -11.66 22.96
CA ASP A 48 20.19 -11.79 24.40
C ASP A 48 20.22 -10.46 25.16
N GLN A 49 20.72 -9.40 24.52
CA GLN A 49 20.76 -8.04 25.06
C GLN A 49 19.39 -7.34 25.10
N PHE A 50 18.36 -7.88 24.42
CA PHE A 50 17.08 -7.19 24.29
C PHE A 50 16.05 -7.69 25.28
N GLU A 51 15.51 -6.79 26.08
CA GLU A 51 14.42 -7.04 27.02
C GLU A 51 13.05 -6.82 26.39
N LEU A 52 12.99 -5.94 25.35
CA LEU A 52 11.77 -5.55 24.65
C LEU A 52 11.98 -5.56 23.15
N VAL A 53 11.00 -6.10 22.41
CA VAL A 53 10.95 -6.03 20.95
C VAL A 53 9.62 -5.41 20.48
N ILE A 54 9.72 -4.53 19.50
CA ILE A 54 8.58 -3.96 18.80
C ILE A 54 8.69 -4.38 17.32
N GLY A 55 7.73 -5.18 16.86
CA GLY A 55 7.60 -5.58 15.47
C GLY A 55 6.60 -4.69 14.73
N ASP A 56 7.11 -3.83 13.85
CA ASP A 56 6.25 -3.10 12.92
C ASP A 56 5.80 -4.00 11.77
N GLU A 57 4.62 -3.74 11.20
CA GLU A 57 3.98 -4.58 10.20
C GLU A 57 3.93 -6.05 10.61
N ALA A 58 3.47 -6.32 11.84
CA ALA A 58 3.49 -7.63 12.49
C ALA A 58 2.89 -8.74 11.63
N HIS A 59 1.95 -8.44 10.72
CA HIS A 59 1.39 -9.41 9.77
C HIS A 59 2.44 -10.08 8.86
N LYS A 60 3.65 -9.52 8.75
CA LYS A 60 4.77 -10.11 7.98
C LYS A 60 5.54 -11.19 8.76
N TYR A 61 5.39 -11.26 10.07
CA TYR A 61 6.18 -12.14 10.95
C TYR A 61 5.85 -13.65 10.81
N LYS A 62 4.92 -13.98 9.93
CA LYS A 62 4.72 -15.35 9.45
C LYS A 62 5.83 -15.84 8.49
N ALA A 63 6.68 -14.95 7.97
CA ALA A 63 7.81 -15.31 7.13
C ALA A 63 8.91 -15.94 7.98
N LYS A 64 9.52 -17.00 7.44
CA LYS A 64 10.49 -17.85 8.15
C LYS A 64 11.62 -17.05 8.81
N GLU A 65 12.16 -16.06 8.10
CA GLU A 65 13.26 -15.23 8.59
C GLU A 65 12.84 -14.35 9.78
N LEU A 66 11.63 -13.78 9.74
CA LEU A 66 11.09 -12.98 10.82
C LEU A 66 10.70 -13.84 12.02
N THR A 67 10.12 -15.02 11.79
CA THR A 67 9.87 -16.00 12.85
C THR A 67 11.16 -16.40 13.56
N LYS A 68 12.23 -16.68 12.80
CA LYS A 68 13.55 -17.03 13.37
C LYS A 68 14.15 -15.91 14.23
N ILE A 69 13.98 -14.63 13.82
CA ILE A 69 14.40 -13.49 14.66
C ILE A 69 13.68 -13.54 16.02
N MET A 70 12.37 -13.77 16.00
CA MET A 70 11.58 -13.84 17.24
C MET A 70 11.92 -15.06 18.10
N GLU A 71 12.32 -16.18 17.50
CA GLU A 71 12.79 -17.38 18.19
C GLU A 71 14.14 -17.15 18.88
N ASN A 72 15.04 -16.37 18.27
CA ASN A 72 16.34 -16.01 18.86
C ASN A 72 16.23 -15.03 20.04
N LEU A 73 15.12 -14.31 20.18
CA LEU A 73 14.88 -13.38 21.29
C LEU A 73 14.47 -14.12 22.58
N THR A 74 15.30 -15.06 23.04
CA THR A 74 14.98 -15.95 24.17
C THR A 74 14.83 -15.22 25.51
N GLN A 75 15.62 -14.17 25.73
CA GLN A 75 15.62 -13.36 26.94
C GLN A 75 14.59 -12.20 26.90
N CYS A 76 14.01 -11.95 25.71
CA CYS A 76 13.07 -10.85 25.51
C CYS A 76 11.68 -11.21 26.06
N LYS A 77 11.30 -10.59 27.18
CA LYS A 77 10.01 -10.84 27.86
C LYS A 77 8.87 -9.99 27.30
N LEU A 78 9.16 -8.79 26.81
CA LEU A 78 8.16 -7.85 26.32
C LEU A 78 8.16 -7.83 24.79
N ARG A 79 7.08 -8.35 24.19
CA ARG A 79 6.96 -8.51 22.74
C ARG A 79 5.70 -7.83 22.23
N PHE A 80 5.84 -6.78 21.45
CA PHE A 80 4.74 -6.02 20.87
C PHE A 80 4.79 -6.10 19.33
N GLY A 81 3.69 -6.50 18.72
CA GLY A 81 3.51 -6.48 17.28
C GLY A 81 2.43 -5.49 16.87
N PHE A 82 2.78 -4.51 16.05
CA PHE A 82 1.82 -3.53 15.52
C PHE A 82 1.55 -3.81 14.05
N THR A 83 0.27 -3.72 13.66
CA THR A 83 -0.14 -3.80 12.26
C THR A 83 -1.48 -3.10 12.05
N GLY A 84 -1.59 -2.33 10.98
CA GLY A 84 -2.85 -1.71 10.56
C GLY A 84 -3.80 -2.67 9.83
N SER A 85 -3.34 -3.88 9.48
CA SER A 85 -4.15 -4.84 8.72
C SER A 85 -3.72 -6.28 8.97
N LEU A 86 -4.69 -7.15 9.24
CA LEU A 86 -4.50 -8.60 9.27
C LEU A 86 -5.13 -9.22 8.02
N ASP A 87 -4.53 -10.30 7.49
CA ASP A 87 -5.05 -10.98 6.30
C ASP A 87 -6.26 -11.89 6.57
N GLY A 88 -6.70 -11.95 7.83
CA GLY A 88 -7.89 -12.69 8.25
C GLY A 88 -7.74 -14.21 8.27
N THR A 89 -6.59 -14.77 7.90
CA THR A 89 -6.40 -16.22 7.93
C THR A 89 -6.14 -16.74 9.35
N LYS A 90 -6.84 -17.82 9.74
CA LYS A 90 -6.72 -18.41 11.09
C LYS A 90 -5.27 -18.83 11.40
N THR A 91 -4.57 -19.43 10.45
CA THR A 91 -3.16 -19.90 10.63
C THR A 91 -2.24 -18.74 10.93
N ASN A 92 -2.33 -17.64 10.19
CA ASN A 92 -1.50 -16.47 10.44
C ASN A 92 -1.77 -15.84 11.80
N LYS A 93 -3.05 -15.81 12.21
CA LYS A 93 -3.43 -15.31 13.53
C LYS A 93 -2.79 -16.13 14.66
N LEU A 94 -2.77 -17.46 14.54
CA LEU A 94 -2.13 -18.35 15.53
C LEU A 94 -0.62 -18.14 15.61
N VAL A 95 0.07 -18.00 14.47
CA VAL A 95 1.51 -17.71 14.44
C VAL A 95 1.79 -16.38 15.15
N LEU A 96 1.06 -15.34 14.84
CA LEU A 96 1.24 -14.02 15.46
C LEU A 96 0.94 -14.05 16.96
N GLN A 97 -0.08 -14.79 17.39
CA GLN A 97 -0.37 -15.00 18.82
C GLN A 97 0.76 -15.73 19.54
N GLY A 98 1.39 -16.72 18.90
CA GLY A 98 2.55 -17.40 19.45
C GLY A 98 3.78 -16.50 19.62
N LEU A 99 3.97 -15.54 18.71
CA LEU A 99 5.13 -14.63 18.71
C LEU A 99 4.94 -13.40 19.62
N PHE A 100 3.74 -12.82 19.67
CA PHE A 100 3.46 -11.52 20.31
C PHE A 100 2.38 -11.57 21.40
N GLY A 101 1.70 -12.72 21.57
CA GLY A 101 0.58 -12.81 22.50
C GLY A 101 -0.78 -12.47 21.88
N PRO A 102 -1.81 -12.26 22.71
CA PRO A 102 -3.18 -12.01 22.26
C PRO A 102 -3.30 -10.79 21.34
N HIS A 103 -4.18 -10.90 20.35
CA HIS A 103 -4.48 -9.79 19.45
C HIS A 103 -5.55 -8.89 20.06
N HIS A 104 -5.28 -7.59 20.08
CA HIS A 104 -6.20 -6.55 20.50
C HIS A 104 -6.39 -5.53 19.39
N GLN A 105 -7.64 -5.23 19.04
CA GLN A 105 -7.97 -4.10 18.17
C GLN A 105 -8.18 -2.87 19.04
N ILE A 106 -7.25 -1.92 18.94
CA ILE A 106 -7.24 -0.71 19.80
C ILE A 106 -8.26 0.31 19.31
N VAL A 107 -8.34 0.49 17.98
CA VAL A 107 -9.19 1.49 17.33
C VAL A 107 -9.57 1.05 15.93
N THR A 108 -10.74 1.45 15.46
CA THR A 108 -11.19 1.23 14.07
C THR A 108 -10.89 2.45 13.20
N THR A 109 -10.78 2.24 11.88
CA THR A 109 -10.64 3.35 10.92
C THR A 109 -11.82 4.32 11.01
N LYS A 110 -13.01 3.79 11.26
CA LYS A 110 -14.25 4.59 11.41
C LYS A 110 -14.16 5.52 12.63
N GLU A 111 -13.77 5.02 13.78
CA GLU A 111 -13.58 5.83 15.01
C GLU A 111 -12.55 6.94 14.78
N LEU A 112 -11.44 6.66 14.10
CA LEU A 112 -10.43 7.65 13.75
C LEU A 112 -10.94 8.71 12.76
N GLN A 113 -11.87 8.36 11.86
CA GLN A 113 -12.52 9.33 10.98
C GLN A 113 -13.54 10.18 11.75
N GLU A 114 -14.35 9.57 12.60
CA GLU A 114 -15.34 10.27 13.44
C GLU A 114 -14.68 11.24 14.43
N SER A 115 -13.52 10.89 14.98
CA SER A 115 -12.70 11.79 15.82
C SER A 115 -11.97 12.89 15.04
N GLY A 116 -12.04 12.87 13.71
CA GLY A 116 -11.34 13.80 12.83
C GLY A 116 -9.82 13.63 12.77
N THR A 117 -9.29 12.51 13.29
CA THR A 117 -7.86 12.16 13.21
C THR A 117 -7.47 11.75 11.78
N LEU A 118 -8.37 11.10 11.05
CA LEU A 118 -8.20 10.73 9.66
C LEU A 118 -9.09 11.57 8.74
N ALA A 119 -8.68 11.70 7.47
CA ALA A 119 -9.47 12.32 6.43
C ALA A 119 -10.68 11.46 6.07
N ASP A 120 -11.75 12.10 5.57
CA ASP A 120 -12.90 11.40 5.03
C ASP A 120 -12.55 10.57 3.78
N LEU A 121 -13.16 9.40 3.66
CA LEU A 121 -12.93 8.49 2.53
C LEU A 121 -14.17 8.36 1.66
N ASN A 122 -14.00 8.64 0.36
CA ASN A 122 -15.01 8.39 -0.66
C ASN A 122 -14.52 7.29 -1.61
N ILE A 123 -15.11 6.10 -1.59
CA ILE A 123 -14.76 5.03 -2.53
C ILE A 123 -15.70 5.07 -3.73
N LYS A 124 -15.12 5.21 -4.92
CA LYS A 124 -15.82 5.13 -6.21
C LYS A 124 -15.37 3.87 -6.94
N CYS A 125 -16.21 2.86 -6.94
CA CYS A 125 -15.97 1.61 -7.65
C CYS A 125 -16.41 1.77 -9.11
N ILE A 126 -15.48 1.76 -10.04
CA ILE A 126 -15.75 1.95 -11.47
C ILE A 126 -15.53 0.61 -12.19
N THR A 127 -16.62 0.02 -12.67
CA THR A 127 -16.57 -1.20 -13.49
C THR A 127 -16.53 -0.83 -14.95
N LEU A 128 -15.44 -1.19 -15.62
CA LEU A 128 -15.25 -1.01 -17.06
C LEU A 128 -15.91 -2.16 -17.81
N GLU A 129 -16.83 -1.83 -18.69
CA GLU A 129 -17.57 -2.80 -19.52
C GLU A 129 -16.93 -2.88 -20.93
N TYR A 130 -16.55 -4.08 -21.31
CA TYR A 130 -15.95 -4.41 -22.59
C TYR A 130 -17.01 -4.87 -23.60
N SER A 131 -16.64 -4.90 -24.88
CA SER A 131 -17.53 -5.42 -25.92
C SER A 131 -17.82 -6.92 -25.74
N ASP A 132 -18.90 -7.39 -26.32
CA ASP A 132 -19.28 -8.81 -26.25
C ASP A 132 -18.25 -9.73 -26.93
N GLU A 133 -17.58 -9.23 -27.97
CA GLU A 133 -16.48 -9.91 -28.66
C GLU A 133 -15.29 -10.10 -27.71
N GLU A 134 -14.86 -9.05 -27.02
CA GLU A 134 -13.77 -9.10 -26.05
C GLU A 134 -14.13 -10.02 -24.88
N LYS A 135 -15.34 -9.91 -24.33
CA LYS A 135 -15.84 -10.79 -23.27
C LYS A 135 -15.82 -12.27 -23.69
N LYS A 136 -16.30 -12.58 -24.89
CA LYS A 136 -16.30 -13.93 -25.44
C LYS A 136 -14.88 -14.47 -25.64
N GLN A 137 -13.99 -13.65 -26.21
CA GLN A 137 -12.59 -14.00 -26.47
C GLN A 137 -11.85 -14.35 -25.17
N TYR A 138 -12.03 -13.56 -24.10
CA TYR A 138 -11.34 -13.73 -22.82
C TYR A 138 -12.14 -14.55 -21.77
N SER A 139 -13.30 -15.09 -22.15
CA SER A 139 -14.18 -15.85 -21.23
C SER A 139 -13.51 -17.07 -20.57
N LYS A 140 -12.49 -17.66 -21.19
CA LYS A 140 -11.72 -18.81 -20.69
C LYS A 140 -10.25 -18.47 -20.39
N ALA A 141 -9.90 -17.18 -20.43
CA ALA A 141 -8.53 -16.75 -20.21
C ALA A 141 -8.03 -17.14 -18.80
N LYS A 142 -6.76 -17.52 -18.72
CA LYS A 142 -6.05 -17.62 -17.44
C LYS A 142 -5.82 -16.22 -16.89
N TYR A 143 -5.59 -16.11 -15.57
CA TYR A 143 -5.37 -14.83 -14.92
C TYR A 143 -4.25 -14.00 -15.57
N ALA A 144 -3.14 -14.64 -15.95
CA ALA A 144 -2.01 -13.94 -16.59
C ALA A 144 -2.39 -13.34 -17.95
N ASP A 145 -3.19 -14.06 -18.74
CA ASP A 145 -3.64 -13.62 -20.07
C ASP A 145 -4.67 -12.47 -19.94
N GLU A 146 -5.56 -12.58 -18.95
CA GLU A 146 -6.52 -11.50 -18.62
C GLU A 146 -5.77 -10.22 -18.21
N ILE A 147 -4.77 -10.32 -17.33
CA ILE A 147 -3.97 -9.17 -16.90
C ILE A 147 -3.18 -8.57 -18.06
N LYS A 148 -2.58 -9.41 -18.91
CA LYS A 148 -1.87 -8.93 -20.09
C LYS A 148 -2.80 -8.14 -21.02
N PHE A 149 -3.98 -8.69 -21.33
CA PHE A 149 -4.99 -7.98 -22.12
C PHE A 149 -5.36 -6.62 -21.53
N LEU A 150 -5.63 -6.58 -20.21
CA LEU A 150 -6.02 -5.35 -19.54
C LEU A 150 -4.94 -4.27 -19.60
N PHE A 151 -3.67 -4.64 -19.43
CA PHE A 151 -2.57 -3.68 -19.45
C PHE A 151 -2.23 -3.21 -20.87
N ASP A 152 -2.42 -4.06 -21.89
CA ASP A 152 -2.22 -3.72 -23.28
C ASP A 152 -3.43 -2.98 -23.90
N ASN A 153 -4.59 -2.96 -23.23
CA ASN A 153 -5.81 -2.38 -23.77
C ASN A 153 -5.76 -0.83 -23.81
N ARG A 154 -5.65 -0.29 -25.02
CA ARG A 154 -5.50 1.16 -25.24
C ARG A 154 -6.71 1.97 -24.74
N LYS A 155 -7.95 1.46 -24.89
CA LYS A 155 -9.16 2.16 -24.45
C LYS A 155 -9.18 2.28 -22.92
N ARG A 156 -8.85 1.18 -22.24
CA ARG A 156 -8.70 1.13 -20.78
C ARG A 156 -7.66 2.13 -20.28
N ASN A 157 -6.45 2.08 -20.85
CA ASN A 157 -5.36 2.96 -20.45
C ASN A 157 -5.69 4.43 -20.71
N LYS A 158 -6.33 4.76 -21.84
CA LYS A 158 -6.84 6.09 -22.14
C LYS A 158 -7.88 6.55 -21.11
N PHE A 159 -8.82 5.67 -20.72
CA PHE A 159 -9.79 5.97 -19.67
C PHE A 159 -9.10 6.30 -18.33
N LEU A 160 -8.13 5.50 -17.89
CA LEU A 160 -7.38 5.71 -16.65
C LEU A 160 -6.65 7.06 -16.65
N CYS A 161 -5.97 7.37 -17.74
CA CYS A 161 -5.26 8.64 -17.90
C CYS A 161 -6.23 9.84 -17.95
N ASN A 162 -7.33 9.74 -18.69
CA ASN A 162 -8.33 10.80 -18.74
C ASN A 162 -9.00 11.02 -17.38
N LEU A 163 -9.25 9.94 -16.63
CA LEU A 163 -9.72 10.04 -15.25
C LEU A 163 -8.71 10.83 -14.41
N ALA A 164 -7.42 10.47 -14.46
CA ALA A 164 -6.40 11.17 -13.70
C ALA A 164 -6.30 12.66 -14.06
N LEU A 165 -6.36 12.99 -15.35
CA LEU A 165 -6.34 14.38 -15.86
C LEU A 165 -7.57 15.19 -15.46
N SER A 166 -8.70 14.55 -15.24
CA SER A 166 -9.96 15.23 -14.85
C SER A 166 -10.06 15.57 -13.36
N LEU A 167 -9.17 15.03 -12.53
CA LEU A 167 -9.22 15.20 -11.10
C LEU A 167 -8.45 16.44 -10.65
N LYS A 168 -8.95 17.09 -9.61
CA LYS A 168 -8.26 18.19 -8.91
C LYS A 168 -7.55 17.67 -7.68
N GLY A 169 -6.42 18.27 -7.34
CA GLY A 169 -5.58 17.87 -6.21
C GLY A 169 -4.59 16.78 -6.58
N ASN A 170 -3.71 16.47 -5.66
CA ASN A 170 -2.67 15.47 -5.88
C ASN A 170 -3.27 14.07 -6.09
N THR A 171 -3.04 13.53 -7.27
CA THR A 171 -3.59 12.25 -7.73
C THR A 171 -2.50 11.19 -7.81
N LEU A 172 -2.71 10.05 -7.15
CA LEU A 172 -1.86 8.89 -7.20
C LEU A 172 -2.47 7.82 -8.10
N LEU A 173 -1.79 7.44 -9.18
CA LEU A 173 -2.20 6.36 -10.06
C LEU A 173 -1.32 5.12 -9.80
N LEU A 174 -1.93 4.06 -9.29
CA LEU A 174 -1.22 2.85 -8.86
C LEU A 174 -1.18 1.79 -9.96
N PHE A 175 0.02 1.44 -10.42
CA PHE A 175 0.26 0.40 -11.40
C PHE A 175 1.01 -0.81 -10.81
N ARG A 176 1.06 -1.94 -11.54
CA ARG A 176 1.74 -3.18 -11.09
C ARG A 176 2.99 -3.53 -11.92
N HIS A 177 2.89 -3.58 -13.23
CA HIS A 177 4.00 -3.94 -14.11
C HIS A 177 4.67 -2.69 -14.64
N VAL A 178 5.99 -2.59 -14.50
CA VAL A 178 6.76 -1.40 -14.86
C VAL A 178 6.65 -1.12 -16.36
N GLU A 179 7.09 -2.05 -17.20
CA GLU A 179 7.25 -1.82 -18.63
C GLU A 179 5.91 -1.84 -19.40
N THR A 180 5.02 -2.75 -19.04
CA THR A 180 3.77 -2.99 -19.80
C THR A 180 2.58 -2.18 -19.28
N HIS A 181 2.68 -1.58 -18.08
CA HIS A 181 1.56 -0.83 -17.49
C HIS A 181 1.99 0.57 -17.04
N GLY A 182 2.99 0.68 -16.15
CA GLY A 182 3.39 1.96 -15.55
C GLY A 182 3.99 2.94 -16.57
N VAL A 183 4.96 2.49 -17.37
CA VAL A 183 5.64 3.34 -18.36
C VAL A 183 4.67 3.87 -19.43
N PRO A 184 3.78 3.07 -20.02
CA PRO A 184 2.77 3.57 -20.97
C PRO A 184 1.83 4.61 -20.37
N LEU A 185 1.34 4.41 -19.14
CA LEU A 185 0.49 5.36 -18.44
C LEU A 185 1.22 6.68 -18.17
N TYR A 186 2.46 6.59 -17.66
CA TYR A 186 3.29 7.75 -17.40
C TYR A 186 3.54 8.58 -18.67
N LYS A 187 4.01 7.94 -19.74
CA LYS A 187 4.29 8.64 -21.02
C LYS A 187 3.06 9.35 -21.58
N TYR A 188 1.88 8.73 -21.48
CA TYR A 188 0.65 9.37 -21.93
C TYR A 188 0.31 10.59 -21.08
N LEU A 189 0.42 10.47 -19.77
CA LEU A 189 0.12 11.58 -18.83
C LEU A 189 1.13 12.71 -18.96
N ASP A 190 2.42 12.41 -19.02
CA ASP A 190 3.51 13.37 -19.20
C ASP A 190 3.34 14.22 -20.48
N LEU A 191 2.87 13.57 -21.57
CA LEU A 191 2.58 14.27 -22.84
C LEU A 191 1.31 15.13 -22.81
N LYS A 192 0.32 14.78 -21.97
CA LYS A 192 -1.03 15.37 -22.04
C LYS A 192 -1.40 16.27 -20.87
N ALA A 193 -0.67 16.19 -19.78
CA ALA A 193 -0.98 16.96 -18.58
C ALA A 193 -0.38 18.37 -18.64
N ASP A 194 -1.19 19.35 -18.23
CA ASP A 194 -0.74 20.74 -18.00
C ASP A 194 -0.22 20.93 -16.55
N ILE A 195 -0.14 19.87 -15.78
CA ILE A 195 0.29 19.82 -14.38
C ILE A 195 1.47 18.85 -14.22
N PRO A 196 2.30 18.99 -13.18
CA PRO A 196 3.44 18.09 -12.96
C PRO A 196 3.05 16.62 -12.87
N VAL A 197 3.80 15.76 -13.57
CA VAL A 197 3.64 14.30 -13.56
C VAL A 197 4.92 13.64 -13.11
N TYR A 198 4.83 12.80 -12.07
CA TYR A 198 5.95 12.10 -11.48
C TYR A 198 5.83 10.60 -11.68
N TYR A 199 6.97 9.91 -11.79
CA TYR A 199 7.05 8.47 -11.92
C TYR A 199 7.85 7.82 -10.80
N VAL A 200 7.26 6.86 -10.09
CA VAL A 200 7.89 6.19 -8.96
C VAL A 200 7.76 4.67 -9.08
N SER A 201 8.90 3.99 -9.21
CA SER A 201 8.96 2.52 -9.27
C SER A 201 10.09 1.97 -8.41
N GLY A 202 10.17 0.64 -8.29
CA GLY A 202 11.26 -0.02 -7.57
C GLY A 202 12.66 0.23 -8.15
N LYS A 203 12.75 0.65 -9.42
CA LYS A 203 14.01 1.01 -10.09
C LYS A 203 14.52 2.41 -9.71
N VAL A 204 13.65 3.27 -9.19
CA VAL A 204 14.00 4.61 -8.71
C VAL A 204 14.72 4.50 -7.36
N LYS A 205 15.85 5.16 -7.18
CA LYS A 205 16.64 5.14 -5.93
C LYS A 205 15.83 5.70 -4.76
N GLY A 206 16.17 5.28 -3.54
CA GLY A 206 15.47 5.69 -2.33
C GLY A 206 15.50 7.21 -2.10
N GLU A 207 16.65 7.84 -2.33
CA GLU A 207 16.86 9.28 -2.21
C GLU A 207 15.97 10.05 -3.20
N GLU A 208 15.98 9.67 -4.47
CA GLU A 208 15.16 10.29 -5.52
C GLU A 208 13.65 10.12 -5.22
N ARG A 209 13.23 8.97 -4.68
CA ARG A 209 11.83 8.77 -4.24
C ARG A 209 11.45 9.73 -3.12
N GLU A 210 12.37 9.98 -2.19
CA GLU A 210 12.15 10.92 -1.10
C GLU A 210 12.10 12.37 -1.58
N GLU A 211 12.90 12.75 -2.57
CA GLU A 211 12.83 14.05 -3.23
C GLU A 211 11.49 14.26 -3.94
N ILE A 212 11.05 13.28 -4.75
CA ILE A 212 9.74 13.34 -5.40
C ILE A 212 8.64 13.48 -4.35
N ARG A 213 8.72 12.74 -3.24
CA ARG A 213 7.76 12.85 -2.14
C ARG A 213 7.67 14.27 -1.60
N LYS A 214 8.82 14.89 -1.29
CA LYS A 214 8.88 16.26 -0.76
C LYS A 214 8.28 17.27 -1.75
N ILE A 215 8.62 17.13 -3.04
CA ILE A 215 8.12 18.01 -4.09
C ILE A 215 6.60 17.87 -4.22
N VAL A 216 6.08 16.64 -4.31
CA VAL A 216 4.63 16.39 -4.44
C VAL A 216 3.86 16.93 -3.23
N ASP A 217 4.44 16.87 -2.02
CA ASP A 217 3.80 17.40 -0.82
C ASP A 217 3.62 18.92 -0.83
N THR A 218 4.47 19.64 -1.58
CA THR A 218 4.34 21.09 -1.77
C THR A 218 3.31 21.48 -2.82
N HIS A 219 3.00 20.59 -3.77
CA HIS A 219 2.04 20.86 -4.84
C HIS A 219 0.59 20.75 -4.37
N GLU A 220 -0.25 21.61 -4.92
CA GLU A 220 -1.70 21.54 -4.75
C GLU A 220 -2.36 20.64 -5.82
N ASN A 221 -1.70 20.45 -6.96
CA ASN A 221 -2.21 19.66 -8.08
C ASN A 221 -1.07 18.98 -8.83
N SER A 222 -1.02 17.67 -8.80
CA SER A 222 -0.01 16.86 -9.50
C SER A 222 -0.51 15.43 -9.72
N ILE A 223 0.11 14.70 -10.64
CA ILE A 223 -0.15 13.27 -10.85
C ILE A 223 1.12 12.48 -10.56
N THR A 224 1.04 11.51 -9.66
CA THR A 224 2.12 10.57 -9.39
C THR A 224 1.74 9.18 -9.89
N VAL A 225 2.45 8.66 -10.88
CA VAL A 225 2.32 7.28 -11.38
C VAL A 225 3.27 6.39 -10.59
N ALA A 226 2.74 5.57 -9.69
CA ALA A 226 3.55 4.79 -8.75
C ALA A 226 3.27 3.29 -8.80
N SER A 227 4.32 2.47 -8.63
CA SER A 227 4.11 1.02 -8.48
C SER A 227 3.52 0.69 -7.11
N VAL A 228 2.51 -0.22 -7.10
CA VAL A 228 1.85 -0.67 -5.86
C VAL A 228 2.88 -1.16 -4.83
N GLY A 229 3.93 -1.89 -5.25
CA GLY A 229 4.95 -2.43 -4.36
C GLY A 229 5.74 -1.35 -3.62
N VAL A 230 6.18 -0.32 -4.31
CA VAL A 230 6.93 0.79 -3.71
C VAL A 230 6.04 1.62 -2.80
N PHE A 231 4.83 1.88 -3.26
CA PHE A 231 3.88 2.68 -2.48
C PHE A 231 3.43 1.97 -1.20
N SER A 232 3.28 0.65 -1.21
CA SER A 232 2.92 -0.12 -0.01
C SER A 232 4.04 -0.22 1.03
N THR A 233 5.32 -0.11 0.62
CA THR A 233 6.47 -0.43 1.49
C THR A 233 7.27 0.76 2.02
N GLY A 234 6.81 2.00 1.88
CA GLY A 234 7.56 3.09 2.53
C GLY A 234 7.43 4.49 1.97
N THR A 235 6.95 4.68 0.75
CA THR A 235 6.78 6.04 0.23
C THR A 235 5.53 6.67 0.87
N ASN A 236 5.74 7.64 1.75
CA ASN A 236 4.66 8.36 2.41
C ASN A 236 4.45 9.70 1.73
N ILE A 237 3.36 9.87 0.99
CA ILE A 237 2.95 11.17 0.43
C ILE A 237 1.68 11.59 1.19
N PRO A 238 1.76 12.52 2.17
CA PRO A 238 0.63 12.88 3.01
C PRO A 238 -0.50 13.57 2.25
N ASN A 239 -0.15 14.45 1.31
CA ASN A 239 -1.11 15.31 0.61
C ASN A 239 -1.67 14.65 -0.67
N ILE A 240 -2.23 13.42 -0.58
CA ILE A 240 -2.90 12.74 -1.69
C ILE A 240 -4.41 12.92 -1.56
N ASN A 241 -5.02 13.58 -2.54
CA ASN A 241 -6.48 13.80 -2.61
C ASN A 241 -7.20 12.65 -3.34
N ASN A 242 -6.54 12.05 -4.33
CA ASN A 242 -7.14 10.99 -5.15
C ASN A 242 -6.18 9.81 -5.29
N ILE A 243 -6.71 8.59 -5.18
CA ILE A 243 -5.99 7.36 -5.47
C ILE A 243 -6.74 6.59 -6.55
N ILE A 244 -6.10 6.31 -7.67
CA ILE A 244 -6.64 5.47 -8.75
C ILE A 244 -5.94 4.11 -8.66
N GLN A 245 -6.67 3.08 -8.24
CA GLN A 245 -6.19 1.70 -8.22
C GLN A 245 -6.33 1.09 -9.62
N ALA A 246 -5.38 1.39 -10.50
CA ALA A 246 -5.40 0.91 -11.89
C ALA A 246 -4.99 -0.57 -12.01
N ALA A 247 -4.24 -1.10 -11.03
CA ALA A 247 -3.83 -2.50 -11.00
C ALA A 247 -4.83 -3.34 -10.22
N PRO A 248 -5.46 -4.37 -10.85
CA PRO A 248 -6.33 -5.30 -10.13
C PRO A 248 -5.60 -5.99 -8.98
N THR A 249 -6.19 -6.00 -7.79
CA THR A 249 -5.64 -6.70 -6.63
C THR A 249 -6.71 -7.48 -5.89
N LYS A 250 -6.33 -8.63 -5.30
CA LYS A 250 -7.13 -9.39 -4.34
C LYS A 250 -6.60 -9.25 -2.91
N SER A 251 -5.45 -8.61 -2.73
CA SER A 251 -4.80 -8.50 -1.42
C SER A 251 -5.50 -7.47 -0.55
N GLN A 252 -6.12 -7.93 0.53
CA GLN A 252 -6.72 -7.08 1.56
C GLN A 252 -5.70 -6.12 2.16
N ILE A 253 -4.49 -6.63 2.44
CA ILE A 253 -3.41 -5.82 3.03
C ILE A 253 -3.03 -4.67 2.09
N LEU A 254 -2.76 -4.96 0.81
CA LEU A 254 -2.41 -3.92 -0.16
C LEU A 254 -3.53 -2.88 -0.33
N LEU A 255 -4.77 -3.34 -0.35
CA LEU A 255 -5.94 -2.48 -0.44
C LEU A 255 -6.01 -1.53 0.76
N LEU A 256 -5.99 -2.07 1.98
CA LEU A 256 -6.10 -1.28 3.20
C LEU A 256 -4.90 -0.35 3.41
N GLN A 257 -3.69 -0.78 3.06
CA GLN A 257 -2.50 0.08 3.08
C GLN A 257 -2.60 1.22 2.07
N SER A 258 -3.11 0.96 0.86
CA SER A 258 -3.32 2.00 -0.14
C SER A 258 -4.35 3.03 0.31
N ILE A 259 -5.48 2.57 0.86
CA ILE A 259 -6.52 3.44 1.42
C ILE A 259 -5.97 4.22 2.62
N GLY A 260 -5.30 3.55 3.57
CA GLY A 260 -4.78 4.16 4.79
C GLY A 260 -3.82 5.33 4.53
N ARG A 261 -3.03 5.26 3.45
CA ARG A 261 -2.17 6.38 3.04
C ARG A 261 -2.98 7.58 2.54
N GLY A 262 -4.08 7.33 1.84
CA GLY A 262 -5.03 8.37 1.44
C GLY A 262 -5.77 8.99 2.63
N LEU A 263 -5.89 8.30 3.75
CA LEU A 263 -6.61 8.80 4.92
C LEU A 263 -5.79 9.75 5.80
N ARG A 264 -4.50 9.91 5.59
CA ARG A 264 -3.71 10.87 6.37
C ARG A 264 -4.25 12.28 6.18
N LYS A 265 -4.57 12.92 7.30
CA LYS A 265 -5.05 14.29 7.34
C LYS A 265 -3.89 15.26 7.37
N THR A 266 -4.00 16.36 6.66
CA THR A 266 -3.06 17.48 6.71
C THR A 266 -3.85 18.78 6.88
N SER A 267 -3.19 19.90 7.17
CA SER A 267 -3.85 21.21 7.20
C SER A 267 -4.54 21.58 5.88
N LYS A 268 -4.06 21.02 4.76
CA LYS A 268 -4.58 21.30 3.41
C LYS A 268 -5.57 20.24 2.89
N LYS A 269 -5.79 19.14 3.64
CA LYS A 269 -6.55 17.98 3.15
C LYS A 269 -7.48 17.43 4.21
N SER A 270 -8.78 17.42 3.92
CA SER A 270 -9.82 16.85 4.78
C SER A 270 -10.47 15.57 4.22
N TYR A 271 -10.27 15.25 2.94
CA TYR A 271 -10.88 14.08 2.31
C TYR A 271 -9.92 13.41 1.31
N CYS A 272 -10.19 12.13 1.01
CA CYS A 272 -9.55 11.38 -0.06
C CYS A 272 -10.60 10.61 -0.86
N THR A 273 -10.48 10.63 -2.18
CA THR A 273 -11.29 9.79 -3.06
C THR A 273 -10.45 8.61 -3.56
N TYR A 274 -10.93 7.40 -3.31
CA TYR A 274 -10.32 6.16 -3.81
C TYR A 274 -11.14 5.62 -4.99
N PHE A 275 -10.53 5.57 -6.16
CA PHE A 275 -11.12 5.03 -7.38
C PHE A 275 -10.69 3.56 -7.53
N ASP A 276 -11.59 2.65 -7.22
CA ASP A 276 -11.40 1.22 -7.41
C ASP A 276 -11.80 0.82 -8.83
N ILE A 277 -10.81 0.58 -9.68
CA ILE A 277 -11.06 0.17 -11.07
C ILE A 277 -11.19 -1.34 -11.15
N SER A 278 -12.29 -1.79 -11.73
CA SER A 278 -12.57 -3.19 -12.01
C SER A 278 -12.92 -3.40 -13.48
N ASP A 279 -12.64 -4.57 -13.99
CA ASP A 279 -12.73 -4.88 -15.42
C ASP A 279 -13.70 -6.05 -15.63
N ASN A 280 -14.85 -5.80 -16.26
CA ASN A 280 -15.88 -6.80 -16.49
C ASN A 280 -15.72 -7.47 -17.87
N LEU A 281 -14.99 -8.57 -17.88
CA LEU A 281 -14.86 -9.51 -19.01
C LEU A 281 -15.72 -10.77 -18.81
N SER A 282 -16.71 -10.69 -17.92
CA SER A 282 -17.61 -11.81 -17.66
C SER A 282 -18.48 -12.13 -18.88
N TRP A 283 -18.62 -13.43 -19.20
CA TRP A 283 -19.39 -13.89 -20.33
C TRP A 283 -20.32 -15.03 -19.93
N LYS A 284 -21.61 -14.89 -20.21
CA LYS A 284 -22.66 -15.83 -19.77
C LYS A 284 -22.58 -16.06 -18.23
N SER A 285 -22.47 -17.29 -17.79
CA SER A 285 -22.35 -17.66 -16.36
C SER A 285 -20.92 -17.54 -15.80
N ARG A 286 -19.92 -17.20 -16.62
CA ARG A 286 -18.53 -17.12 -16.20
C ARG A 286 -18.13 -15.71 -15.79
N THR A 287 -17.80 -15.56 -14.53
CA THR A 287 -17.17 -14.31 -14.00
C THR A 287 -15.66 -14.38 -14.20
N ASN A 288 -15.07 -13.34 -14.79
CA ASN A 288 -13.63 -13.25 -14.99
C ASN A 288 -12.86 -13.03 -13.67
N HIS A 289 -11.54 -13.19 -13.70
CA HIS A 289 -10.70 -13.18 -12.48
C HIS A 289 -10.69 -11.81 -11.78
N THR A 290 -10.50 -10.73 -12.54
CA THR A 290 -10.42 -9.39 -11.93
C THR A 290 -11.76 -8.94 -11.36
N MET A 291 -12.87 -9.39 -11.93
CA MET A 291 -14.20 -9.15 -11.38
C MET A 291 -14.44 -9.93 -10.08
N LYS A 292 -13.95 -11.18 -9.97
CA LYS A 292 -13.95 -11.92 -8.69
C LYS A 292 -13.13 -11.18 -7.62
N HIS A 293 -11.95 -10.68 -7.99
CA HIS A 293 -11.14 -9.88 -7.07
C HIS A 293 -11.86 -8.60 -6.61
N PHE A 294 -12.62 -7.97 -7.50
CA PHE A 294 -13.43 -6.81 -7.16
C PHE A 294 -14.51 -7.17 -6.13
N MET A 295 -15.21 -8.28 -6.31
CA MET A 295 -16.21 -8.75 -5.34
C MET A 295 -15.61 -8.98 -3.96
N GLU A 296 -14.38 -9.52 -3.87
CA GLU A 296 -13.68 -9.64 -2.58
C GLU A 296 -13.34 -8.28 -1.97
N ARG A 297 -12.93 -7.28 -2.77
CA ARG A 297 -12.69 -5.92 -2.26
C ARG A 297 -13.95 -5.26 -1.72
N VAL A 298 -15.08 -5.46 -2.38
CA VAL A 298 -16.38 -4.94 -1.89
C VAL A 298 -16.74 -5.55 -0.52
N LYS A 299 -16.48 -6.84 -0.29
CA LYS A 299 -16.66 -7.46 1.04
C LYS A 299 -15.81 -6.76 2.10
N ILE A 300 -14.56 -6.38 1.76
CA ILE A 300 -13.68 -5.65 2.67
C ILE A 300 -14.26 -4.27 2.99
N TYR A 301 -14.80 -3.55 1.99
CA TYR A 301 -15.44 -2.25 2.22
C TYR A 301 -16.62 -2.36 3.19
N ILE A 302 -17.44 -3.41 3.04
CA ILE A 302 -18.55 -3.69 3.94
C ILE A 302 -18.04 -4.01 5.36
N GLN A 303 -17.03 -4.87 5.50
CA GLN A 303 -16.44 -5.23 6.79
C GLN A 303 -15.82 -4.03 7.52
N GLN A 304 -15.18 -3.14 6.77
CA GLN A 304 -14.57 -1.92 7.31
C GLN A 304 -15.57 -0.75 7.45
N GLN A 305 -16.83 -0.97 7.09
CA GLN A 305 -17.89 0.05 7.09
C GLN A 305 -17.56 1.28 6.24
N PHE A 306 -16.78 1.13 5.18
CA PHE A 306 -16.46 2.21 4.26
C PHE A 306 -17.67 2.54 3.37
N LYS A 307 -17.91 3.83 3.15
CA LYS A 307 -18.90 4.31 2.19
C LYS A 307 -18.37 4.14 0.77
N TYR A 308 -19.12 3.47 -0.11
CA TYR A 308 -18.75 3.30 -1.51
C TYR A 308 -19.93 3.51 -2.46
N LYS A 309 -19.62 3.89 -3.71
CA LYS A 309 -20.60 4.01 -4.80
C LYS A 309 -20.12 3.19 -6.00
N LEU A 310 -21.06 2.57 -6.69
CA LEU A 310 -20.79 1.73 -7.87
C LEU A 310 -21.12 2.51 -9.15
N TYR A 311 -20.21 2.46 -10.10
CA TYR A 311 -20.35 3.08 -11.43
C TYR A 311 -20.03 2.05 -12.51
N LYS A 312 -20.65 2.16 -13.67
CA LYS A 312 -20.34 1.38 -14.87
C LYS A 312 -19.98 2.33 -16.01
N VAL A 313 -18.92 2.01 -16.73
CA VAL A 313 -18.43 2.78 -17.88
C VAL A 313 -18.19 1.82 -19.05
N LYS A 314 -18.78 2.10 -20.19
CA LYS A 314 -18.50 1.37 -21.45
C LYS A 314 -17.21 1.92 -22.07
N LEU A 315 -16.31 1.03 -22.47
CA LEU A 315 -15.05 1.35 -23.13
C LEU A 315 -15.19 1.46 -24.65
#